data_9b0641f34075bb00af6ec9ed9202dfb9
#
_entry.id   9b0641f34075bb00af6ec9ed9202dfb9
#
_cell.length_a   1.000
_cell.length_b   1.000
_cell.length_c   1.000
_cell.angle_alpha   90.00
_cell.angle_beta   90.00
_cell.angle_gamma   90.00
#
_symmetry.space_group_name_H-M   'P 1'
#
loop_
_entity.id
_entity.type
_entity.pdbx_description
1 polymer ?
#
loop_
_entity_poly.entity_id
_entity_poly.type
_entity_poly.pdbx_seq_one_letter_code
_entity_poly.pdbx_strand_id
1 'polypeptide(L)'
;MTKKPSSPSTRSDFDEAALFFHRYPKPGKLEIQATKPLGNQRDLALAYSPGVAAPCLAIHDDPATAAEYTARGNLVAVVSNGTAVLGLGNIGALASKPVMEGKAVLFKKFADIDVFDIEIDAHEINRIVDVVSALEPTFGGINLEDIKAPECFEVEEQLRERMNIPVFHDDQHGTAIIVASAVLNGLELAGKKIEEAKIVTSGAGAAALACLNLLVNLGAKRENIWVCDIEGVVYDGRNTLMDRWKEVYAQKTDARTLADVIGGXRCGCCRPCLPQSARQSWREA
;
A
#
# COMPACT_ATOMS: atom_id res chain seq x y z
N MET A 1 -26.38 -29.29 13.09
CA MET A 1 -26.83 -27.89 13.35
C MET A 1 -26.74 -27.14 12.02
N THR A 2 -27.89 -26.94 11.37
CA THR A 2 -27.96 -26.19 10.11
C THR A 2 -27.85 -24.70 10.40
N LYS A 3 -26.79 -24.03 9.88
CA LYS A 3 -26.66 -22.56 9.94
C LYS A 3 -27.91 -21.96 9.24
N LYS A 4 -28.66 -21.17 9.99
CA LYS A 4 -29.72 -20.33 9.40
C LYS A 4 -29.07 -19.41 8.35
N PRO A 5 -29.64 -19.29 7.16
CA PRO A 5 -29.17 -18.31 6.22
C PRO A 5 -29.32 -16.91 6.81
N SER A 6 -28.25 -16.14 6.80
CA SER A 6 -28.30 -14.74 7.19
C SER A 6 -29.28 -14.00 6.26
N SER A 7 -30.13 -13.16 6.81
CA SER A 7 -31.00 -12.28 6.01
C SER A 7 -30.13 -11.48 5.02
N PRO A 8 -30.58 -11.29 3.78
CA PRO A 8 -29.83 -10.46 2.87
C PRO A 8 -29.72 -9.03 3.46
N SER A 9 -28.48 -8.59 3.67
CA SER A 9 -28.27 -7.19 4.03
C SER A 9 -28.81 -6.32 2.88
N THR A 10 -29.72 -5.43 3.17
CA THR A 10 -30.16 -4.44 2.17
C THR A 10 -28.94 -3.57 1.84
N ARG A 11 -28.47 -3.67 0.59
CA ARG A 11 -27.40 -2.83 0.08
C ARG A 11 -27.84 -1.36 0.14
N SER A 12 -26.91 -0.50 0.47
CA SER A 12 -27.19 0.95 0.42
C SER A 12 -27.33 1.39 -1.04
N ASP A 13 -27.97 2.52 -1.28
CA ASP A 13 -28.07 3.11 -2.62
C ASP A 13 -26.67 3.34 -3.23
N PHE A 14 -25.69 3.66 -2.38
CA PHE A 14 -24.30 3.85 -2.80
C PHE A 14 -23.67 2.53 -3.26
N ASP A 15 -23.95 1.43 -2.57
CA ASP A 15 -23.42 0.10 -2.97
C ASP A 15 -23.98 -0.29 -4.34
N GLU A 16 -25.28 -0.05 -4.58
CA GLU A 16 -25.90 -0.34 -5.87
C GLU A 16 -25.30 0.53 -6.99
N ALA A 17 -25.07 1.82 -6.71
CA ALA A 17 -24.42 2.73 -7.66
C ALA A 17 -23.00 2.26 -7.96
N ALA A 18 -22.24 1.82 -6.95
CA ALA A 18 -20.88 1.31 -7.13
C ALA A 18 -20.86 0.05 -8.01
N LEU A 19 -21.80 -0.88 -7.76
CA LEU A 19 -21.90 -2.08 -8.59
C LEU A 19 -22.26 -1.74 -10.05
N PHE A 20 -23.18 -0.78 -10.25
CA PHE A 20 -23.55 -0.28 -11.57
C PHE A 20 -22.32 0.33 -12.27
N PHE A 21 -21.57 1.18 -11.57
CA PHE A 21 -20.36 1.84 -12.09
C PHE A 21 -19.31 0.82 -12.57
N HIS A 22 -19.12 -0.28 -11.80
CA HIS A 22 -18.15 -1.31 -12.18
C HIS A 22 -18.63 -2.21 -13.33
N ARG A 23 -19.93 -2.23 -13.60
CA ARG A 23 -20.53 -3.08 -14.65
C ARG A 23 -20.69 -2.35 -15.98
N TYR A 24 -21.00 -1.05 -15.96
CA TYR A 24 -21.38 -0.29 -17.13
C TYR A 24 -20.50 0.93 -17.36
N PRO A 25 -20.30 1.33 -18.64
CA PRO A 25 -20.82 0.72 -19.91
C PRO A 25 -20.12 -0.59 -20.26
N LYS A 26 -18.96 -0.87 -19.66
CA LYS A 26 -18.09 -2.03 -19.89
C LYS A 26 -17.58 -2.53 -18.54
N PRO A 27 -17.56 -3.85 -18.29
CA PRO A 27 -17.05 -4.34 -17.00
C PRO A 27 -15.59 -3.96 -16.76
N GLY A 28 -15.30 -3.61 -15.50
CA GLY A 28 -13.96 -3.22 -15.06
C GLY A 28 -13.67 -1.75 -15.29
N LYS A 29 -12.46 -1.35 -14.96
CA LYS A 29 -12.00 0.05 -15.05
C LYS A 29 -10.81 0.22 -16.01
N LEU A 30 -10.27 -0.88 -16.52
CA LEU A 30 -9.11 -0.88 -17.41
C LEU A 30 -9.45 -1.48 -18.77
N GLU A 31 -8.76 -1.01 -19.79
CA GLU A 31 -8.74 -1.65 -21.09
C GLU A 31 -7.36 -1.44 -21.72
N ILE A 32 -6.96 -2.36 -22.58
CA ILE A 32 -5.70 -2.29 -23.29
C ILE A 32 -5.99 -1.76 -24.70
N GLN A 33 -5.26 -0.72 -25.10
CA GLN A 33 -5.45 -0.08 -26.40
C GLN A 33 -4.11 -0.03 -27.15
N ALA A 34 -4.15 -0.40 -28.44
CA ALA A 34 -2.96 -0.32 -29.29
C ALA A 34 -2.56 1.14 -29.54
N THR A 35 -1.27 1.43 -29.45
CA THR A 35 -0.71 2.77 -29.68
C THR A 35 -0.28 2.98 -31.13
N LYS A 36 -0.22 1.91 -31.93
CA LYS A 36 0.23 1.96 -33.32
C LYS A 36 -0.91 1.57 -34.25
N PRO A 37 -1.01 2.17 -35.43
CA PRO A 37 -2.03 1.76 -36.39
C PRO A 37 -1.76 0.35 -36.91
N LEU A 38 -2.81 -0.36 -37.26
CA LEU A 38 -2.75 -1.66 -37.90
C LEU A 38 -3.79 -1.69 -39.04
N GLY A 39 -3.63 -0.77 -39.96
CA GLY A 39 -4.61 -0.53 -41.04
C GLY A 39 -4.27 -1.20 -42.37
N ASN A 40 -3.06 -1.71 -42.53
CA ASN A 40 -2.62 -2.29 -43.79
C ASN A 40 -1.52 -3.33 -43.57
N GLN A 41 -1.16 -4.02 -44.66
CA GLN A 41 -0.17 -5.11 -44.60
C GLN A 41 1.24 -4.63 -44.21
N ARG A 42 1.60 -3.42 -44.55
CA ARG A 42 2.89 -2.84 -44.13
C ARG A 42 2.92 -2.64 -42.62
N ASP A 43 1.83 -2.10 -42.03
CA ASP A 43 1.72 -1.91 -40.59
C ASP A 43 1.86 -3.26 -39.88
N LEU A 44 1.19 -4.30 -40.39
CA LEU A 44 1.28 -5.64 -39.84
C LEU A 44 2.72 -6.18 -39.90
N ALA A 45 3.41 -5.99 -41.02
CA ALA A 45 4.77 -6.44 -41.22
C ALA A 45 5.76 -5.73 -40.25
N LEU A 46 5.51 -4.45 -39.95
CA LEU A 46 6.32 -3.69 -39.00
C LEU A 46 6.00 -4.06 -37.55
N ALA A 47 4.72 -4.23 -37.23
CA ALA A 47 4.28 -4.50 -35.86
C ALA A 47 4.54 -5.94 -35.40
N TYR A 48 4.65 -6.89 -36.35
CA TYR A 48 4.81 -8.28 -36.04
C TYR A 48 5.92 -8.89 -36.93
N SER A 49 5.58 -9.77 -37.83
CA SER A 49 6.60 -10.48 -38.63
C SER A 49 6.69 -9.90 -40.04
N PRO A 50 7.90 -9.59 -40.54
CA PRO A 50 9.24 -9.81 -40.00
C PRO A 50 9.83 -8.64 -39.20
N GLY A 51 9.19 -7.48 -39.20
CA GLY A 51 9.75 -6.22 -38.66
C GLY A 51 10.12 -6.28 -37.19
N VAL A 52 9.37 -7.05 -36.38
CA VAL A 52 9.59 -7.18 -34.93
C VAL A 52 10.98 -7.74 -34.60
N ALA A 53 11.65 -8.41 -35.55
CA ALA A 53 13.01 -8.93 -35.30
C ALA A 53 14.02 -7.81 -34.99
N ALA A 54 13.84 -6.64 -35.62
CA ALA A 54 14.78 -5.52 -35.41
C ALA A 54 14.81 -5.02 -33.95
N PRO A 55 13.68 -4.63 -33.33
CA PRO A 55 13.70 -4.26 -31.91
C PRO A 55 14.08 -5.42 -30.98
N CYS A 56 13.73 -6.67 -31.30
CA CYS A 56 14.16 -7.80 -30.49
C CYS A 56 15.69 -7.92 -30.45
N LEU A 57 16.36 -7.77 -31.60
CA LEU A 57 17.82 -7.80 -31.67
C LEU A 57 18.44 -6.59 -30.95
N ALA A 58 17.88 -5.41 -31.12
CA ALA A 58 18.35 -4.21 -30.43
C ALA A 58 18.31 -4.39 -28.91
N ILE A 59 17.23 -4.96 -28.38
CA ILE A 59 17.09 -5.22 -26.93
C ILE A 59 18.04 -6.33 -26.48
N HIS A 60 18.24 -7.35 -27.32
CA HIS A 60 19.19 -8.42 -27.02
C HIS A 60 20.61 -7.87 -26.88
N ASP A 61 20.99 -6.96 -27.76
CA ASP A 61 22.33 -6.35 -27.79
C ASP A 61 22.51 -5.32 -26.69
N ASP A 62 21.46 -4.56 -26.36
CA ASP A 62 21.44 -3.57 -25.29
C ASP A 62 20.09 -3.57 -24.57
N PRO A 63 19.96 -4.26 -23.44
CA PRO A 63 18.70 -4.34 -22.68
C PRO A 63 18.09 -2.99 -22.26
N ALA A 64 18.88 -1.92 -22.17
CA ALA A 64 18.35 -0.59 -21.82
C ALA A 64 17.37 -0.09 -22.88
N THR A 65 17.51 -0.49 -24.12
CA THR A 65 16.63 -0.09 -25.22
C THR A 65 15.22 -0.68 -25.11
N ALA A 66 14.99 -1.63 -24.20
CA ALA A 66 13.64 -2.13 -23.94
C ALA A 66 12.68 -1.01 -23.56
N ALA A 67 13.14 0.00 -22.83
CA ALA A 67 12.32 1.17 -22.47
C ALA A 67 11.97 2.05 -23.68
N GLU A 68 12.75 1.94 -24.76
CA GLU A 68 12.56 2.72 -25.97
C GLU A 68 11.63 2.02 -26.98
N TYR A 69 11.75 0.70 -27.07
CA TYR A 69 11.05 -0.08 -28.10
C TYR A 69 9.81 -0.82 -27.59
N THR A 70 9.53 -0.76 -26.27
CA THR A 70 8.37 -1.43 -25.68
C THR A 70 7.65 -0.50 -24.69
N ALA A 71 6.51 -0.95 -24.17
CA ALA A 71 5.77 -0.22 -23.12
C ALA A 71 6.47 -0.28 -21.76
N ARG A 72 7.53 -1.08 -21.60
CA ARG A 72 8.18 -1.37 -20.33
C ARG A 72 8.60 -0.10 -19.56
N GLY A 73 9.07 0.92 -20.27
CA GLY A 73 9.55 2.16 -19.66
C GLY A 73 8.50 2.97 -18.89
N ASN A 74 7.20 2.71 -19.18
CA ASN A 74 6.09 3.42 -18.51
C ASN A 74 5.04 2.44 -17.95
N LEU A 75 5.41 1.18 -17.71
CA LEU A 75 4.46 0.15 -17.27
C LEU A 75 4.85 -0.37 -15.88
N VAL A 76 3.94 -0.24 -14.92
CA VAL A 76 4.11 -0.70 -13.53
C VAL A 76 3.16 -1.86 -13.27
N ALA A 77 3.60 -2.87 -12.50
CA ALA A 77 2.70 -3.88 -11.95
C ALA A 77 2.19 -3.41 -10.59
N VAL A 78 0.87 -3.40 -10.39
CA VAL A 78 0.27 -3.31 -9.05
C VAL A 78 0.00 -4.76 -8.63
N VAL A 79 0.74 -5.23 -7.63
CA VAL A 79 0.71 -6.64 -7.21
C VAL A 79 0.05 -6.76 -5.84
N SER A 80 -0.91 -7.67 -5.72
CA SER A 80 -1.62 -7.93 -4.46
C SER A 80 -1.92 -9.42 -4.32
N ASN A 81 -2.01 -9.87 -3.06
CA ASN A 81 -2.63 -11.16 -2.74
C ASN A 81 -3.95 -10.98 -1.97
N GLY A 82 -4.39 -9.75 -1.78
CA GLY A 82 -5.68 -9.41 -1.17
C GLY A 82 -5.79 -9.78 0.31
N THR A 83 -4.67 -9.79 1.04
CA THR A 83 -4.68 -10.23 2.45
C THR A 83 -4.89 -9.09 3.46
N ALA A 84 -4.83 -7.82 3.01
CA ALA A 84 -5.02 -6.66 3.90
C ALA A 84 -5.79 -5.53 3.22
N VAL A 85 -6.86 -5.84 2.54
CA VAL A 85 -7.67 -4.85 1.81
C VAL A 85 -8.37 -3.91 2.80
N LEU A 86 -8.18 -2.61 2.64
CA LEU A 86 -8.64 -1.57 3.57
C LEU A 86 -10.15 -1.71 3.87
N GLY A 87 -10.48 -1.89 5.15
CA GLY A 87 -11.86 -2.02 5.62
C GLY A 87 -12.47 -3.40 5.43
N LEU A 88 -11.82 -4.29 4.66
CA LEU A 88 -12.34 -5.63 4.34
C LEU A 88 -11.44 -6.76 4.86
N GLY A 89 -10.17 -6.47 5.10
CA GLY A 89 -9.21 -7.47 5.59
C GLY A 89 -8.81 -8.47 4.51
N ASN A 90 -8.69 -9.74 4.89
CA ASN A 90 -8.27 -10.81 4.00
C ASN A 90 -9.48 -11.32 3.18
N ILE A 91 -9.65 -10.78 2.00
CA ILE A 91 -10.72 -11.19 1.06
C ILE A 91 -10.18 -12.03 -0.10
N GLY A 92 -8.86 -12.18 -0.19
CA GLY A 92 -8.20 -12.98 -1.22
C GLY A 92 -7.97 -12.25 -2.53
N ALA A 93 -7.09 -12.82 -3.33
CA ALA A 93 -6.58 -12.21 -4.56
C ALA A 93 -7.70 -11.81 -5.54
N LEU A 94 -8.59 -12.74 -5.88
CA LEU A 94 -9.63 -12.46 -6.88
C LEU A 94 -10.58 -11.34 -6.44
N ALA A 95 -10.96 -11.31 -5.17
CA ALA A 95 -11.91 -10.32 -4.67
C ALA A 95 -11.25 -8.93 -4.51
N SER A 96 -9.93 -8.84 -4.44
CA SER A 96 -9.21 -7.56 -4.38
C SER A 96 -9.09 -6.86 -5.75
N LYS A 97 -9.32 -7.58 -6.85
CA LYS A 97 -9.14 -7.04 -8.20
C LYS A 97 -9.83 -5.67 -8.44
N PRO A 98 -11.07 -5.43 -8.00
CA PRO A 98 -11.66 -4.10 -8.21
C PRO A 98 -10.86 -2.97 -7.54
N VAL A 99 -10.21 -3.24 -6.40
CA VAL A 99 -9.36 -2.26 -5.71
C VAL A 99 -8.09 -2.00 -6.54
N MET A 100 -7.46 -3.07 -7.04
CA MET A 100 -6.22 -2.99 -7.82
C MET A 100 -6.44 -2.27 -9.16
N GLU A 101 -7.58 -2.53 -9.84
CA GLU A 101 -7.97 -1.74 -11.02
C GLU A 101 -8.15 -0.25 -10.64
N GLY A 102 -8.71 0.01 -9.46
CA GLY A 102 -8.84 1.37 -8.94
C GLY A 102 -7.47 2.05 -8.78
N LYS A 103 -6.51 1.34 -8.18
CA LYS A 103 -5.14 1.83 -8.03
C LYS A 103 -4.52 2.14 -9.40
N ALA A 104 -4.72 1.25 -10.38
CA ALA A 104 -4.22 1.45 -11.74
C ALA A 104 -4.77 2.73 -12.39
N VAL A 105 -6.08 2.99 -12.20
CA VAL A 105 -6.72 4.23 -12.69
C VAL A 105 -6.08 5.47 -12.05
N LEU A 106 -5.75 5.40 -10.75
CA LEU A 106 -5.10 6.52 -10.05
C LEU A 106 -3.69 6.78 -10.61
N PHE A 107 -2.89 5.73 -10.83
CA PHE A 107 -1.59 5.84 -11.47
C PHE A 107 -1.70 6.52 -12.83
N LYS A 108 -2.65 6.08 -13.66
CA LYS A 108 -2.86 6.67 -14.99
C LYS A 108 -3.32 8.12 -14.89
N LYS A 109 -4.30 8.39 -14.00
CA LYS A 109 -4.91 9.73 -13.89
C LYS A 109 -3.92 10.78 -13.36
N PHE A 110 -3.11 10.43 -12.37
CA PHE A 110 -2.29 11.42 -11.66
C PHE A 110 -0.83 11.44 -12.10
N ALA A 111 -0.33 10.36 -12.69
CA ALA A 111 1.09 10.26 -13.08
C ALA A 111 1.31 9.87 -14.54
N ASP A 112 0.22 9.57 -15.26
CA ASP A 112 0.25 9.07 -16.64
C ASP A 112 1.07 7.78 -16.79
N ILE A 113 1.13 6.97 -15.72
CA ILE A 113 1.80 5.67 -15.70
C ILE A 113 0.78 4.58 -16.06
N ASP A 114 1.13 3.73 -17.00
CA ASP A 114 0.34 2.55 -17.37
C ASP A 114 0.52 1.45 -16.33
N VAL A 115 -0.54 0.70 -16.05
CA VAL A 115 -0.50 -0.33 -15.00
C VAL A 115 -1.21 -1.60 -15.48
N PHE A 116 -0.58 -2.75 -15.18
CA PHE A 116 -1.29 -4.02 -15.10
C PHE A 116 -1.45 -4.38 -13.63
N ASP A 117 -2.69 -4.65 -13.21
CA ASP A 117 -2.98 -5.19 -11.89
C ASP A 117 -2.80 -6.72 -11.93
N ILE A 118 -2.01 -7.24 -10.99
CA ILE A 118 -1.60 -8.64 -10.95
C ILE A 118 -2.00 -9.22 -9.57
N GLU A 119 -3.12 -9.91 -9.56
CA GLU A 119 -3.61 -10.57 -8.33
C GLU A 119 -3.01 -11.97 -8.27
N ILE A 120 -2.19 -12.23 -7.24
CA ILE A 120 -1.49 -13.51 -7.11
C ILE A 120 -2.08 -14.35 -5.96
N ASP A 121 -2.43 -15.59 -6.23
CA ASP A 121 -2.92 -16.53 -5.22
C ASP A 121 -1.72 -17.21 -4.55
N ALA A 122 -1.03 -16.42 -3.72
CA ALA A 122 0.15 -16.88 -2.99
C ALA A 122 0.17 -16.23 -1.60
N HIS A 123 0.46 -17.04 -0.59
CA HIS A 123 0.47 -16.61 0.82
C HIS A 123 1.87 -16.73 1.45
N GLU A 124 2.69 -17.64 0.95
CA GLU A 124 4.05 -17.85 1.44
C GLU A 124 4.97 -16.77 0.87
N ILE A 125 5.76 -16.15 1.74
CA ILE A 125 6.66 -15.03 1.38
C ILE A 125 7.54 -15.39 0.18
N ASN A 126 8.24 -16.53 0.25
CA ASN A 126 9.14 -16.95 -0.82
C ASN A 126 8.39 -17.13 -2.15
N ARG A 127 7.16 -17.66 -2.08
CA ARG A 127 6.35 -17.85 -3.30
C ARG A 127 5.96 -16.50 -3.92
N ILE A 128 5.57 -15.53 -3.10
CA ILE A 128 5.26 -14.16 -3.57
C ILE A 128 6.50 -13.57 -4.24
N VAL A 129 7.64 -13.64 -3.55
CA VAL A 129 8.91 -13.08 -4.04
C VAL A 129 9.34 -13.72 -5.35
N ASP A 130 9.24 -15.06 -5.46
CA ASP A 130 9.60 -15.77 -6.69
C ASP A 130 8.71 -15.36 -7.87
N VAL A 131 7.40 -15.29 -7.65
CA VAL A 131 6.45 -14.90 -8.71
C VAL A 131 6.72 -13.45 -9.16
N VAL A 132 6.83 -12.52 -8.21
CA VAL A 132 6.98 -11.10 -8.52
C VAL A 132 8.34 -10.82 -9.19
N SER A 133 9.42 -11.40 -8.68
CA SER A 133 10.75 -11.21 -9.29
C SER A 133 10.81 -11.74 -10.72
N ALA A 134 10.07 -12.82 -11.03
CA ALA A 134 10.02 -13.37 -12.38
C ALA A 134 9.30 -12.44 -13.38
N LEU A 135 8.54 -11.45 -12.90
CA LEU A 135 7.83 -10.48 -13.75
C LEU A 135 8.72 -9.29 -14.18
N GLU A 136 9.92 -9.16 -13.62
CA GLU A 136 10.82 -8.01 -13.87
C GLU A 136 11.00 -7.67 -15.36
N PRO A 137 11.13 -8.65 -16.27
CA PRO A 137 11.33 -8.31 -17.70
C PRO A 137 10.17 -7.50 -18.31
N THR A 138 8.96 -7.63 -17.78
CA THR A 138 7.76 -6.97 -18.32
C THR A 138 7.64 -5.52 -17.87
N PHE A 139 8.11 -5.19 -16.66
CA PHE A 139 7.73 -3.95 -15.97
C PHE A 139 8.92 -3.01 -15.74
N GLY A 140 8.62 -1.71 -15.70
CA GLY A 140 9.55 -0.67 -15.28
C GLY A 140 9.56 -0.43 -13.77
N GLY A 141 8.58 -1.00 -13.05
CA GLY A 141 8.51 -0.91 -11.58
C GLY A 141 7.40 -1.79 -11.02
N ILE A 142 7.46 -2.02 -9.72
CA ILE A 142 6.48 -2.83 -8.98
C ILE A 142 5.89 -1.97 -7.85
N ASN A 143 4.56 -1.91 -7.76
CA ASN A 143 3.84 -1.41 -6.61
C ASN A 143 3.19 -2.59 -5.89
N LEU A 144 3.60 -2.86 -4.66
CA LEU A 144 2.95 -3.85 -3.79
C LEU A 144 1.76 -3.18 -3.09
N GLU A 145 0.63 -3.87 -3.03
CA GLU A 145 -0.61 -3.31 -2.50
C GLU A 145 -1.37 -4.36 -1.68
N ASP A 146 -1.92 -3.96 -0.55
CA ASP A 146 -2.82 -4.77 0.28
C ASP A 146 -2.25 -6.15 0.67
N ILE A 147 -0.95 -6.24 0.90
CA ILE A 147 -0.27 -7.40 1.48
C ILE A 147 -0.16 -7.18 2.98
N LYS A 148 -0.63 -8.12 3.79
CA LYS A 148 -0.71 -7.95 5.24
C LYS A 148 0.67 -7.88 5.90
N ALA A 149 0.74 -7.16 7.02
CA ALA A 149 1.90 -7.16 7.90
C ALA A 149 1.85 -8.42 8.82
N PRO A 150 3.00 -9.00 9.20
CA PRO A 150 4.36 -8.52 8.92
C PRO A 150 4.93 -8.98 7.59
N GLU A 151 4.24 -9.86 6.84
CA GLU A 151 4.75 -10.46 5.60
C GLU A 151 5.13 -9.39 4.56
N CYS A 152 4.38 -8.31 4.46
CA CYS A 152 4.63 -7.24 3.47
C CYS A 152 6.03 -6.62 3.61
N PHE A 153 6.55 -6.51 4.83
CA PHE A 153 7.89 -5.96 5.08
C PHE A 153 8.97 -6.85 4.46
N GLU A 154 8.85 -8.14 4.74
CA GLU A 154 9.82 -9.12 4.27
C GLU A 154 9.75 -9.33 2.75
N VAL A 155 8.54 -9.32 2.19
CA VAL A 155 8.33 -9.39 0.74
C VAL A 155 9.01 -8.21 0.05
N GLU A 156 8.76 -6.98 0.54
CA GLU A 156 9.37 -5.78 -0.05
C GLU A 156 10.90 -5.81 0.06
N GLU A 157 11.41 -6.16 1.25
CA GLU A 157 12.86 -6.22 1.51
C GLU A 157 13.54 -7.18 0.51
N GLN A 158 13.03 -8.41 0.39
CA GLN A 158 13.59 -9.41 -0.51
C GLN A 158 13.48 -9.01 -1.99
N LEU A 159 12.35 -8.41 -2.41
CA LEU A 159 12.16 -7.97 -3.79
C LEU A 159 13.13 -6.84 -4.14
N ARG A 160 13.32 -5.88 -3.24
CA ARG A 160 14.27 -4.77 -3.45
C ARG A 160 15.72 -5.25 -3.56
N GLU A 161 16.04 -6.37 -2.92
CA GLU A 161 17.37 -6.98 -3.03
C GLU A 161 17.55 -7.77 -4.32
N ARG A 162 16.48 -8.41 -4.84
CA ARG A 162 16.54 -9.29 -6.01
C ARG A 162 16.36 -8.57 -7.34
N MET A 163 15.53 -7.50 -7.35
CA MET A 163 15.10 -6.86 -8.59
C MET A 163 15.93 -5.62 -8.91
N ASN A 164 16.12 -5.35 -10.19
CA ASN A 164 16.88 -4.21 -10.71
C ASN A 164 15.96 -3.07 -11.15
N ILE A 165 14.67 -3.15 -10.81
CA ILE A 165 13.68 -2.09 -11.05
C ILE A 165 13.14 -1.63 -9.70
N PRO A 166 12.60 -0.41 -9.59
CA PRO A 166 12.00 0.07 -8.33
C PRO A 166 10.90 -0.84 -7.81
N VAL A 167 10.96 -1.16 -6.52
CA VAL A 167 9.90 -1.86 -5.79
C VAL A 167 9.43 -0.93 -4.66
N PHE A 168 8.13 -0.72 -4.59
CA PHE A 168 7.50 0.22 -3.68
C PHE A 168 6.25 -0.43 -3.08
N HIS A 169 6.03 -0.26 -1.78
CA HIS A 169 4.82 -0.74 -1.10
C HIS A 169 4.01 0.49 -0.68
N ASP A 170 2.91 0.77 -1.36
CA ASP A 170 2.18 2.02 -1.16
C ASP A 170 1.57 2.15 0.25
N ASP A 171 1.02 1.07 0.80
CA ASP A 171 0.46 1.07 2.17
C ASP A 171 1.48 1.50 3.20
N GLN A 172 2.76 1.22 2.96
CA GLN A 172 3.84 1.67 3.82
C GLN A 172 4.27 3.09 3.45
N HIS A 173 4.83 3.25 2.27
CA HIS A 173 5.61 4.45 1.91
C HIS A 173 4.74 5.61 1.43
N GLY A 174 3.66 5.34 0.69
CA GLY A 174 2.72 6.38 0.27
C GLY A 174 2.07 7.04 1.47
N THR A 175 1.55 6.22 2.38
CA THR A 175 0.96 6.69 3.65
C THR A 175 1.99 7.46 4.49
N ALA A 176 3.22 6.94 4.59
CA ALA A 176 4.28 7.59 5.37
C ALA A 176 4.61 8.99 4.84
N ILE A 177 4.71 9.15 3.52
CA ILE A 177 5.01 10.44 2.87
C ILE A 177 3.93 11.48 3.21
N ILE A 178 2.67 11.12 3.08
CA ILE A 178 1.55 12.03 3.34
C ILE A 178 1.46 12.40 4.82
N VAL A 179 1.61 11.40 5.71
CA VAL A 179 1.59 11.63 7.17
C VAL A 179 2.76 12.51 7.58
N ALA A 180 3.97 12.24 7.08
CA ALA A 180 5.15 13.05 7.42
C ALA A 180 4.97 14.50 6.99
N SER A 181 4.45 14.74 5.77
CA SER A 181 4.13 16.09 5.28
C SER A 181 3.16 16.80 6.23
N ALA A 182 2.09 16.13 6.62
CA ALA A 182 1.08 16.71 7.51
C ALA A 182 1.67 17.01 8.90
N VAL A 183 2.48 16.10 9.44
CA VAL A 183 3.11 16.25 10.76
C VAL A 183 4.09 17.42 10.74
N LEU A 184 4.97 17.51 9.74
CA LEU A 184 5.95 18.61 9.65
C LEU A 184 5.25 19.96 9.57
N ASN A 185 4.26 20.10 8.69
CA ASN A 185 3.49 21.33 8.55
C ASN A 185 2.74 21.68 9.84
N GLY A 186 2.15 20.68 10.49
CA GLY A 186 1.45 20.86 11.77
C GLY A 186 2.38 21.32 12.89
N LEU A 187 3.60 20.74 12.95
CA LEU A 187 4.59 21.13 13.95
C LEU A 187 5.09 22.56 13.70
N GLU A 188 5.32 22.94 12.45
CA GLU A 188 5.71 24.29 12.06
C GLU A 188 4.63 25.31 12.52
N LEU A 189 3.37 25.05 12.20
CA LEU A 189 2.25 25.91 12.60
C LEU A 189 2.11 26.01 14.13
N ALA A 190 2.44 24.93 14.84
CA ALA A 190 2.39 24.88 16.31
C ALA A 190 3.65 25.45 16.97
N GLY A 191 4.67 25.84 16.22
CA GLY A 191 5.96 26.32 16.73
C GLY A 191 6.72 25.26 17.52
N LYS A 192 6.58 23.96 17.12
CA LYS A 192 7.20 22.82 17.80
C LYS A 192 8.27 22.16 16.92
N LYS A 193 9.31 21.65 17.57
CA LYS A 193 10.35 20.86 16.88
C LYS A 193 10.00 19.39 16.91
N ILE A 194 10.31 18.69 15.84
CA ILE A 194 10.01 17.26 15.71
C ILE A 194 10.75 16.43 16.78
N GLU A 195 11.96 16.85 17.17
CA GLU A 195 12.78 16.17 18.19
C GLU A 195 12.13 16.20 19.58
N GLU A 196 11.24 17.17 19.82
CA GLU A 196 10.56 17.37 21.11
C GLU A 196 9.13 16.82 21.09
N ALA A 197 8.64 16.44 19.91
CA ALA A 197 7.26 15.99 19.75
C ALA A 197 7.05 14.61 20.38
N LYS A 198 6.01 14.49 21.22
CA LYS A 198 5.51 13.20 21.67
C LYS A 198 4.54 12.66 20.61
N ILE A 199 4.82 11.48 20.10
CA ILE A 199 4.04 10.84 19.04
C ILE A 199 3.38 9.59 19.61
N VAL A 200 2.07 9.45 19.41
CA VAL A 200 1.32 8.27 19.85
C VAL A 200 0.56 7.74 18.64
N THR A 201 0.71 6.45 18.36
CA THR A 201 -0.05 5.80 17.30
C THR A 201 -1.09 4.84 17.87
N SER A 202 -2.27 4.83 17.26
CA SER A 202 -3.29 3.82 17.47
C SER A 202 -3.28 2.92 16.24
N GLY A 203 -2.57 1.81 16.36
CA GLY A 203 -2.25 0.89 15.28
C GLY A 203 -0.75 0.66 15.18
N ALA A 204 -0.34 -0.58 14.90
CA ALA A 204 1.06 -0.99 14.76
C ALA A 204 1.23 -1.89 13.51
N GLY A 205 0.45 -1.63 12.47
CA GLY A 205 0.55 -2.33 11.18
C GLY A 205 1.55 -1.65 10.24
N ALA A 206 1.54 -2.08 8.98
CA ALA A 206 2.49 -1.64 7.96
C ALA A 206 2.55 -0.11 7.84
N ALA A 207 1.40 0.55 7.69
CA ALA A 207 1.32 2.00 7.55
C ALA A 207 1.88 2.74 8.76
N ALA A 208 1.46 2.32 9.97
CA ALA A 208 1.90 2.99 11.21
C ALA A 208 3.41 2.93 11.38
N LEU A 209 3.99 1.73 11.24
CA LEU A 209 5.44 1.53 11.42
C LEU A 209 6.24 2.28 10.35
N ALA A 210 5.77 2.29 9.09
CA ALA A 210 6.43 3.04 8.02
C ALA A 210 6.38 4.56 8.29
N CYS A 211 5.24 5.07 8.77
CA CYS A 211 5.12 6.48 9.17
C CYS A 211 6.13 6.83 10.25
N LEU A 212 6.23 5.99 11.29
CA LEU A 212 7.15 6.23 12.39
C LEU A 212 8.60 6.18 11.94
N ASN A 213 8.96 5.21 11.08
CA ASN A 213 10.32 5.11 10.54
C ASN A 213 10.68 6.38 9.77
N LEU A 214 9.77 6.89 8.95
CA LEU A 214 10.01 8.12 8.20
C LEU A 214 10.14 9.33 9.15
N LEU A 215 9.26 9.43 10.16
CA LEU A 215 9.35 10.52 11.15
C LEU A 215 10.66 10.48 11.95
N VAL A 216 11.16 9.28 12.29
CA VAL A 216 12.46 9.11 12.94
C VAL A 216 13.58 9.60 12.01
N ASN A 217 13.53 9.24 10.73
CA ASN A 217 14.52 9.71 9.75
C ASN A 217 14.49 11.25 9.60
N LEU A 218 13.33 11.86 9.85
CA LEU A 218 13.16 13.32 9.82
C LEU A 218 13.48 14.00 11.15
N GLY A 219 13.90 13.24 12.18
CA GLY A 219 14.37 13.78 13.45
C GLY A 219 13.56 13.44 14.69
N ALA A 220 12.44 12.75 14.56
CA ALA A 220 11.68 12.32 15.75
C ALA A 220 12.49 11.32 16.58
N LYS A 221 12.47 11.49 17.88
CA LYS A 221 13.20 10.60 18.79
C LYS A 221 12.35 9.40 19.17
N ARG A 222 12.91 8.19 19.03
CA ARG A 222 12.18 6.94 19.36
C ARG A 222 11.67 6.93 20.81
N GLU A 223 12.40 7.52 21.74
CA GLU A 223 12.01 7.63 23.15
C GLU A 223 10.72 8.44 23.36
N ASN A 224 10.35 9.29 22.38
CA ASN A 224 9.14 10.11 22.40
C ASN A 224 7.97 9.45 21.63
N ILE A 225 8.18 8.24 21.08
CA ILE A 225 7.19 7.54 20.25
C ILE A 225 6.53 6.41 21.04
N TRP A 226 5.21 6.40 21.06
CA TRP A 226 4.41 5.39 21.75
C TRP A 226 3.53 4.67 20.74
N VAL A 227 3.70 3.37 20.62
CA VAL A 227 2.96 2.54 19.68
C VAL A 227 1.94 1.70 20.46
N CYS A 228 0.70 1.70 19.97
CA CYS A 228 -0.36 0.87 20.55
C CYS A 228 -1.00 0.04 19.44
N ASP A 229 -1.25 -1.23 19.72
CA ASP A 229 -2.05 -2.10 18.84
C ASP A 229 -3.28 -2.61 19.61
N ILE A 230 -3.94 -3.65 19.10
CA ILE A 230 -5.15 -4.21 19.72
C ILE A 230 -4.90 -4.79 21.12
N GLU A 231 -3.65 -5.15 21.43
CA GLU A 231 -3.24 -5.61 22.75
C GLU A 231 -2.75 -4.46 23.68
N GLY A 232 -2.81 -3.22 23.17
CA GLY A 232 -2.38 -2.05 23.93
C GLY A 232 -0.98 -1.57 23.58
N VAL A 233 -0.29 -0.98 24.54
CA VAL A 233 1.03 -0.38 24.37
C VAL A 233 2.08 -1.44 24.00
N VAL A 234 2.95 -1.10 23.07
CA VAL A 234 4.15 -1.89 22.73
C VAL A 234 5.22 -1.53 23.77
N TYR A 235 5.48 -2.46 24.70
CA TYR A 235 6.42 -2.24 25.81
C TYR A 235 7.51 -3.32 25.85
N ASP A 236 8.62 -2.99 26.47
CA ASP A 236 9.78 -3.86 26.61
C ASP A 236 9.42 -5.13 27.42
N GLY A 237 9.66 -6.30 26.84
CA GLY A 237 9.31 -7.59 27.42
C GLY A 237 7.90 -8.10 27.13
N ARG A 238 7.15 -7.39 26.28
CA ARG A 238 5.86 -7.87 25.77
C ARG A 238 6.10 -9.02 24.78
N ASN A 239 5.33 -10.11 24.91
CA ASN A 239 5.48 -11.29 24.05
C ASN A 239 4.33 -11.50 23.07
N THR A 240 3.17 -10.84 23.29
CA THR A 240 1.98 -11.02 22.46
C THR A 240 2.00 -10.06 21.26
N LEU A 241 1.75 -10.57 20.06
CA LEU A 241 1.70 -9.78 18.81
C LEU A 241 2.95 -8.93 18.61
N MET A 242 4.13 -9.49 18.92
CA MET A 242 5.41 -8.81 18.70
C MET A 242 6.13 -9.37 17.47
N ASP A 243 6.89 -8.50 16.82
CA ASP A 243 7.76 -8.82 15.68
C ASP A 243 8.96 -7.85 15.69
N ARG A 244 9.96 -8.13 14.87
CA ARG A 244 11.22 -7.34 14.83
C ARG A 244 11.00 -5.86 14.49
N TRP A 245 9.94 -5.53 13.77
CA TRP A 245 9.66 -4.14 13.37
C TRP A 245 8.97 -3.35 14.49
N LYS A 246 8.16 -4.00 15.32
CA LYS A 246 7.53 -3.37 16.50
C LYS A 246 8.54 -3.22 17.65
N GLU A 247 9.43 -4.20 17.82
CA GLU A 247 10.39 -4.22 18.91
C GLU A 247 11.22 -2.94 19.02
N VAL A 248 11.55 -2.33 17.87
CA VAL A 248 12.35 -1.10 17.87
C VAL A 248 11.64 0.10 18.51
N TYR A 249 10.32 -0.02 18.73
CA TYR A 249 9.48 0.99 19.36
C TYR A 249 9.01 0.60 20.76
N ALA A 250 9.48 -0.52 21.31
CA ALA A 250 9.08 -0.96 22.65
C ALA A 250 9.61 0.01 23.70
N GLN A 251 8.73 0.50 24.56
CA GLN A 251 9.06 1.47 25.61
C GLN A 251 9.22 0.78 26.97
N LYS A 252 10.17 1.21 27.78
CA LYS A 252 10.32 0.78 29.18
C LYS A 252 9.28 1.53 30.02
N THR A 253 8.14 0.88 30.29
CA THR A 253 6.98 1.55 30.88
C THR A 253 6.02 0.55 31.54
N ASP A 254 5.25 1.03 32.51
CA ASP A 254 4.12 0.31 33.09
C ASP A 254 2.80 0.64 32.41
N ALA A 255 2.79 1.54 31.42
CA ALA A 255 1.60 1.86 30.64
C ALA A 255 1.18 0.63 29.81
N ARG A 256 -0.12 0.36 29.75
CA ARG A 256 -0.65 -0.81 29.02
C ARG A 256 -1.71 -0.42 27.98
N THR A 257 -2.35 0.71 28.13
CA THR A 257 -3.46 1.14 27.27
C THR A 257 -3.10 2.42 26.51
N LEU A 258 -3.80 2.66 25.41
CA LEU A 258 -3.70 3.92 24.65
C LEU A 258 -3.99 5.12 25.56
N ALA A 259 -4.96 4.98 26.48
CA ALA A 259 -5.35 6.06 27.43
C ALA A 259 -4.18 6.44 28.35
N ASP A 260 -3.38 5.46 28.78
CA ASP A 260 -2.23 5.71 29.66
C ASP A 260 -1.17 6.60 28.98
N VAL A 261 -0.99 6.44 27.68
CA VAL A 261 0.08 7.16 26.95
C VAL A 261 -0.41 8.49 26.37
N ILE A 262 -1.68 8.61 26.04
CA ILE A 262 -2.27 9.90 25.61
C ILE A 262 -2.33 10.89 26.80
N GLY A 263 -2.57 10.42 28.01
CA GLY A 263 -2.75 11.23 29.22
C GLY A 263 -1.57 12.13 29.61
N GLY A 264 -0.43 11.98 29.02
CA GLY A 264 0.70 12.88 29.25
C GLY A 264 0.90 14.02 28.25
N UNK A 265 0.31 14.07 27.19
CA UNK A 265 0.45 14.82 26.46
C UNK A 265 0.02 15.94 26.77
N ARG A 266 0.63 16.77 27.21
CA ARG A 266 0.25 18.18 27.33
C ARG A 266 0.16 18.77 25.93
N CYS A 267 -0.88 18.42 25.24
CA CYS A 267 -1.26 19.17 24.05
C CYS A 267 -2.10 20.37 24.53
N GLY A 268 -1.55 21.57 24.45
CA GLY A 268 -2.29 22.80 24.77
C GLY A 268 -3.49 23.05 23.85
N CYS A 269 -3.64 22.21 22.82
CA CYS A 269 -4.68 22.35 21.79
C CYS A 269 -5.83 21.34 21.92
N CYS A 270 -5.72 20.27 22.73
CA CYS A 270 -6.65 19.13 22.60
C CYS A 270 -7.71 18.99 23.69
N ARG A 271 -7.78 19.88 24.68
CA ARG A 271 -8.85 19.77 25.69
C ARG A 271 -10.21 20.31 25.28
N PRO A 272 -10.37 21.31 24.40
CA PRO A 272 -11.72 21.75 24.02
C PRO A 272 -12.24 21.28 22.66
N CYS A 273 -11.43 20.67 21.80
CA CYS A 273 -11.76 20.55 20.38
C CYS A 273 -12.41 19.24 19.91
N LEU A 274 -12.57 18.26 20.79
CA LEU A 274 -13.28 17.02 20.41
C LEU A 274 -14.72 17.09 20.92
N PRO A 275 -15.71 17.15 20.04
CA PRO A 275 -17.11 17.07 20.47
C PRO A 275 -17.38 15.76 21.21
N GLN A 276 -18.33 15.77 22.12
CA GLN A 276 -18.71 14.60 22.93
C GLN A 276 -19.03 13.35 22.08
N SER A 277 -19.54 13.57 20.87
CA SER A 277 -19.86 12.50 19.92
C SER A 277 -18.59 11.73 19.44
N ALA A 278 -17.47 12.43 19.29
CA ALA A 278 -16.21 11.78 18.89
C ALA A 278 -15.60 10.92 20.00
N ARG A 279 -15.92 11.24 21.28
CA ARG A 279 -15.45 10.46 22.43
C ARG A 279 -16.19 9.13 22.58
N GLN A 280 -17.37 9.02 22.03
CA GLN A 280 -18.20 7.82 22.12
C GLN A 280 -17.81 6.77 21.06
N SER A 281 -17.50 7.22 19.83
CA SER A 281 -17.08 6.32 18.74
C SER A 281 -15.74 5.63 19.01
N TRP A 282 -14.85 6.25 19.83
CA TRP A 282 -13.56 5.65 20.19
C TRP A 282 -13.66 4.60 21.31
N ARG A 283 -14.83 4.49 21.97
CA ARG A 283 -15.07 3.46 23.00
C ARG A 283 -15.71 2.20 22.42
N GLU A 284 -16.20 2.28 21.17
CA GLU A 284 -16.93 1.20 20.50
C GLU A 284 -16.14 0.58 19.32
N ALA A 285 -14.95 1.12 18.99
CA ALA A 285 -14.02 0.61 18.02
C ALA A 285 -12.86 -0.13 18.70
#